data_39ef2cec42068a52c94855dd1f8e2961
#
_entry.id   39ef2cec42068a52c94855dd1f8e2961
#
_cell.length_a   1.000
_cell.length_b   1.000
_cell.length_c   1.000
_cell.angle_alpha   90.00
_cell.angle_beta   90.00
_cell.angle_gamma   90.00
#
_symmetry.space_group_name_H-M   'P 1'
#
loop_
_entity.id
_entity.type
_entity.pdbx_description
1 polymer ?
#
loop_
_entity_poly.entity_id
_entity_poly.type
_entity_poly.pdbx_seq_one_letter_code
_entity_poly.pdbx_strand_id
1 'polypeptide(L)'
;MLESESNQDNRWDKFNRVDLLVETDRHELIIIEVQSNREIHYLERMLYGTSKLIVEHLQLGDDYGQIKKVISVSILYFLLGENETDYVFHGTTEFYGLNNHSRLELKKHNEAAILGLEFITAKDLLPEYYLIEVEKFQDIIQSDLDEWIYLLKHSEIKPEFQAKHIQQAKAKLAVMKMSPQERKAYERFLLNRMDERESIASAKEEGREEGHHEEKLSIAKAMLAENLPITLIAKITGLSLAEIQQLEQ
;
A
#
# COMPACT_ATOMS: atom_id res chain seq x y z
N MET A 1 20.78 -6.78 -2.70
CA MET A 1 19.93 -6.03 -1.77
C MET A 1 20.47 -4.61 -1.82
N LEU A 2 19.74 -3.71 -2.41
CA LEU A 2 20.06 -2.29 -2.45
C LEU A 2 19.51 -1.63 -1.19
N GLU A 3 20.07 -0.49 -0.76
CA GLU A 3 19.74 0.13 0.53
C GLU A 3 18.25 0.45 0.70
N SER A 4 17.74 0.33 1.92
CA SER A 4 16.33 0.56 2.27
C SER A 4 15.99 2.04 2.56
N GLU A 5 16.84 2.98 2.18
CA GLU A 5 16.61 4.42 2.42
C GLU A 5 16.87 5.21 1.14
N SER A 6 15.80 5.67 0.48
CA SER A 6 15.95 6.72 -0.52
C SER A 6 16.26 8.03 0.20
N ASN A 7 17.44 8.59 -0.04
CA ASN A 7 17.85 9.88 0.50
C ASN A 7 16.92 11.00 0.01
N GLN A 8 16.55 11.87 0.92
CA GLN A 8 15.88 13.13 0.62
C GLN A 8 16.94 14.10 0.11
N ASP A 9 17.08 14.22 -1.21
CA ASP A 9 18.07 15.12 -1.84
C ASP A 9 17.74 16.60 -1.65
N ASN A 10 16.46 16.92 -1.37
CA ASN A 10 16.01 18.29 -1.10
C ASN A 10 14.93 18.32 0.00
N ARG A 11 14.95 19.41 0.80
CA ARG A 11 13.98 19.70 1.88
C ARG A 11 12.51 19.79 1.42
N TRP A 12 12.27 19.82 0.11
CA TRP A 12 10.96 19.94 -0.54
C TRP A 12 10.51 18.65 -1.23
N ASP A 13 11.36 17.62 -1.26
CA ASP A 13 10.97 16.32 -1.80
C ASP A 13 9.98 15.62 -0.86
N LYS A 14 8.89 15.13 -1.43
CA LYS A 14 7.98 14.25 -0.70
C LYS A 14 8.75 13.02 -0.25
N PHE A 15 8.66 12.73 1.03
CA PHE A 15 9.29 11.57 1.63
C PHE A 15 8.71 10.31 0.97
N ASN A 16 9.52 9.61 0.20
CA ASN A 16 9.16 8.31 -0.34
C ASN A 16 10.17 7.29 0.19
N ARG A 17 9.80 6.64 1.29
CA ARG A 17 10.61 5.60 1.90
C ARG A 17 10.17 4.28 1.33
N VAL A 18 11.04 3.61 0.60
CA VAL A 18 10.85 2.24 0.11
C VAL A 18 11.33 1.29 1.21
N ASP A 19 10.49 0.34 1.64
CA ASP A 19 10.87 -0.60 2.70
C ASP A 19 11.94 -1.57 2.24
N LEU A 20 11.86 -2.02 0.98
CA LEU A 20 12.85 -2.90 0.37
C LEU A 20 12.96 -2.66 -1.14
N LEU A 21 14.18 -2.46 -1.62
CA LEU A 21 14.52 -2.41 -3.04
C LEU A 21 15.43 -3.58 -3.41
N VAL A 22 15.04 -4.31 -4.45
CA VAL A 22 15.79 -5.48 -4.95
C VAL A 22 16.01 -5.33 -6.46
N GLU A 23 17.20 -5.67 -6.93
CA GLU A 23 17.47 -5.86 -8.36
C GLU A 23 17.52 -7.35 -8.68
N THR A 24 16.82 -7.76 -9.74
CA THR A 24 16.82 -9.14 -10.23
C THR A 24 18.02 -9.42 -11.14
N ASP A 25 18.28 -10.68 -11.42
CA ASP A 25 19.31 -11.10 -12.41
C ASP A 25 18.99 -10.61 -13.84
N ARG A 26 17.75 -10.17 -14.08
CA ARG A 26 17.32 -9.57 -15.35
C ARG A 26 17.42 -8.05 -15.37
N HIS A 27 18.07 -7.47 -14.34
CA HIS A 27 18.17 -6.02 -14.14
C HIS A 27 16.84 -5.30 -13.95
N GLU A 28 15.79 -6.02 -13.52
CA GLU A 28 14.52 -5.41 -13.11
C GLU A 28 14.63 -4.92 -11.66
N LEU A 29 14.00 -3.82 -11.36
CA LEU A 29 13.92 -3.27 -10.00
C LEU A 29 12.61 -3.66 -9.36
N ILE A 30 12.66 -4.28 -8.18
CA ILE A 30 11.48 -4.65 -7.40
C ILE A 30 11.43 -3.77 -6.16
N ILE A 31 10.35 -3.00 -6.03
CA ILE A 31 9.99 -2.28 -4.81
C ILE A 31 9.05 -3.16 -4.01
N ILE A 32 9.32 -3.37 -2.73
CA ILE A 32 8.40 -4.01 -1.80
C ILE A 32 8.09 -3.01 -0.70
N GLU A 33 6.82 -2.65 -0.57
CA GLU A 33 6.31 -1.77 0.48
C GLU A 33 5.31 -2.51 1.37
N VAL A 34 5.42 -2.31 2.68
CA VAL A 34 4.48 -2.85 3.67
C VAL A 34 3.73 -1.70 4.31
N GLN A 35 2.42 -1.63 4.08
CA GLN A 35 1.60 -0.54 4.55
C GLN A 35 0.53 -1.02 5.53
N SER A 36 0.59 -0.50 6.75
CA SER A 36 -0.35 -0.88 7.83
C SER A 36 -1.61 -0.03 7.86
N ASN A 37 -1.53 1.22 7.40
CA ASN A 37 -2.58 2.21 7.52
C ASN A 37 -3.13 2.59 6.16
N ARG A 38 -4.45 2.78 6.09
CA ARG A 38 -5.10 3.24 4.87
C ARG A 38 -4.68 4.67 4.54
N GLU A 39 -4.19 4.86 3.33
CA GLU A 39 -3.92 6.18 2.75
C GLU A 39 -4.95 6.48 1.66
N ILE A 40 -5.51 7.68 1.66
CA ILE A 40 -6.56 8.08 0.71
C ILE A 40 -6.02 8.09 -0.73
N HIS A 41 -4.75 8.47 -0.92
CA HIS A 41 -4.10 8.60 -2.23
C HIS A 41 -3.03 7.52 -2.45
N TYR A 42 -3.33 6.28 -2.05
CA TYR A 42 -2.34 5.21 -2.09
C TYR A 42 -1.85 4.88 -3.51
N LEU A 43 -2.74 4.83 -4.48
CA LEU A 43 -2.37 4.52 -5.87
C LEU A 43 -1.51 5.62 -6.49
N GLU A 44 -1.81 6.88 -6.19
CA GLU A 44 -0.99 8.02 -6.64
C GLU A 44 0.38 8.01 -5.99
N ARG A 45 0.47 7.64 -4.71
CA ARG A 45 1.76 7.47 -4.02
C ARG A 45 2.58 6.34 -4.65
N MET A 46 1.97 5.20 -4.92
CA MET A 46 2.63 4.06 -5.59
C MET A 46 3.15 4.46 -6.98
N LEU A 47 2.34 5.17 -7.78
CA LEU A 47 2.75 5.70 -9.07
C LEU A 47 3.94 6.67 -8.94
N TYR A 48 3.87 7.58 -7.97
CA TYR A 48 4.95 8.53 -7.69
C TYR A 48 6.26 7.82 -7.34
N GLY A 49 6.22 6.86 -6.40
CA GLY A 49 7.38 6.08 -5.97
C GLY A 49 8.04 5.32 -7.11
N THR A 50 7.22 4.66 -7.93
CA THR A 50 7.69 3.93 -9.13
C THR A 50 8.35 4.88 -10.13
N SER A 51 7.72 6.03 -10.39
CA SER A 51 8.26 7.03 -11.32
C SER A 51 9.56 7.64 -10.81
N LYS A 52 9.65 7.94 -9.52
CA LYS A 52 10.85 8.48 -8.88
C LYS A 52 12.02 7.50 -9.02
N LEU A 53 11.79 6.21 -8.75
CA LEU A 53 12.83 5.18 -8.90
C LEU A 53 13.34 5.08 -10.33
N ILE A 54 12.47 5.18 -11.35
CA ILE A 54 12.87 5.18 -12.75
C ILE A 54 13.81 6.37 -13.03
N VAL A 55 13.45 7.55 -12.55
CA VAL A 55 14.25 8.78 -12.77
C VAL A 55 15.59 8.71 -12.02
N GLU A 56 15.63 8.19 -10.81
CA GLU A 56 16.86 8.04 -10.00
C GLU A 56 17.88 7.07 -10.62
N HIS A 57 17.40 6.09 -11.40
CA HIS A 57 18.27 5.11 -12.04
C HIS A 57 18.64 5.46 -13.50
N LEU A 58 18.19 6.61 -14.00
CA LEU A 58 18.54 7.13 -15.32
C LEU A 58 19.34 8.43 -15.15
N GLN A 59 20.60 8.44 -15.57
CA GLN A 59 21.45 9.63 -15.48
C GLN A 59 21.20 10.56 -16.67
N LEU A 60 21.53 11.84 -16.47
CA LEU A 60 21.43 12.82 -17.55
C LEU A 60 22.40 12.47 -18.71
N GLY A 61 21.82 12.20 -19.87
CA GLY A 61 22.56 11.78 -21.07
C GLY A 61 22.51 10.29 -21.36
N ASP A 62 21.92 9.49 -20.49
CA ASP A 62 21.70 8.06 -20.75
C ASP A 62 20.65 7.85 -21.85
N ASP A 63 20.78 6.75 -22.58
CA ASP A 63 19.79 6.30 -23.54
C ASP A 63 18.54 5.78 -22.80
N TYR A 64 17.35 6.13 -23.28
CA TYR A 64 16.07 5.60 -22.74
C TYR A 64 15.98 4.07 -22.76
N GLY A 65 16.75 3.40 -23.62
CA GLY A 65 16.87 1.95 -23.62
C GLY A 65 17.48 1.36 -22.34
N GLN A 66 18.10 2.20 -21.50
CA GLN A 66 18.66 1.80 -20.20
C GLN A 66 17.64 1.86 -19.05
N ILE A 67 16.42 2.35 -19.31
CA ILE A 67 15.36 2.34 -18.30
C ILE A 67 15.09 0.90 -17.87
N LYS A 68 15.28 0.63 -16.57
CA LYS A 68 14.97 -0.68 -15.98
C LYS A 68 13.47 -0.80 -15.74
N LYS A 69 12.92 -1.98 -16.01
CA LYS A 69 11.55 -2.30 -15.61
C LYS A 69 11.43 -2.24 -14.10
N VAL A 70 10.38 -1.60 -13.61
CA VAL A 70 10.08 -1.54 -12.18
C VAL A 70 8.85 -2.39 -11.88
N ILE A 71 8.96 -3.25 -10.87
CA ILE A 71 7.87 -4.06 -10.33
C ILE A 71 7.59 -3.55 -8.92
N SER A 72 6.40 -3.05 -8.67
CA SER A 72 5.97 -2.57 -7.35
C SER A 72 5.08 -3.61 -6.69
N VAL A 73 5.49 -4.08 -5.52
CA VAL A 73 4.75 -5.04 -4.69
C VAL A 73 4.32 -4.34 -3.41
N SER A 74 3.03 -4.15 -3.25
CA SER A 74 2.43 -3.48 -2.09
C SER A 74 1.73 -4.51 -1.20
N ILE A 75 2.22 -4.69 0.02
CA ILE A 75 1.65 -5.56 1.04
C ILE A 75 0.80 -4.70 1.97
N LEU A 76 -0.53 -4.85 1.87
CA LEU A 76 -1.49 -3.96 2.51
C LEU A 76 -2.22 -4.67 3.65
N TYR A 77 -2.17 -4.09 4.85
CA TYR A 77 -2.94 -4.52 6.01
C TYR A 77 -4.23 -3.69 6.17
N PHE A 78 -4.76 -3.21 5.06
CA PHE A 78 -6.05 -2.51 4.95
C PHE A 78 -6.68 -2.83 3.59
N LEU A 79 -7.97 -2.50 3.44
CA LEU A 79 -8.73 -2.72 2.21
C LEU A 79 -8.69 -1.47 1.34
N LEU A 80 -8.29 -1.61 0.07
CA LEU A 80 -8.39 -0.54 -0.93
C LEU A 80 -9.77 -0.47 -1.55
N GLY A 81 -10.32 -1.63 -1.93
CA GLY A 81 -11.63 -1.77 -2.55
C GLY A 81 -12.67 -2.35 -1.61
N GLU A 82 -13.95 -1.94 -1.77
CA GLU A 82 -15.03 -2.38 -0.88
C GLU A 82 -15.75 -3.65 -1.36
N ASN A 83 -15.77 -3.92 -2.66
CA ASN A 83 -16.65 -4.95 -3.25
C ASN A 83 -15.90 -6.13 -3.90
N GLU A 84 -14.57 -6.18 -3.80
CA GLU A 84 -13.79 -7.22 -4.43
C GLU A 84 -13.62 -8.42 -3.50
N THR A 85 -13.67 -9.62 -4.08
CA THR A 85 -13.47 -10.88 -3.34
C THR A 85 -12.03 -11.37 -3.38
N ASP A 86 -11.25 -10.89 -4.34
CA ASP A 86 -9.84 -11.25 -4.48
C ASP A 86 -8.96 -10.46 -3.50
N TYR A 87 -7.83 -11.03 -3.15
CA TYR A 87 -6.85 -10.46 -2.21
C TYR A 87 -5.52 -10.12 -2.88
N VAL A 88 -5.32 -10.51 -4.16
CA VAL A 88 -4.13 -10.16 -4.95
C VAL A 88 -4.59 -9.52 -6.25
N PHE A 89 -4.17 -8.29 -6.49
CA PHE A 89 -4.44 -7.58 -7.73
C PHE A 89 -3.15 -7.36 -8.49
N HIS A 90 -3.20 -7.65 -9.80
CA HIS A 90 -2.08 -7.49 -10.70
C HIS A 90 -2.39 -6.44 -11.77
N GLY A 91 -1.58 -5.40 -11.83
CA GLY A 91 -1.71 -4.30 -12.77
C GLY A 91 -0.56 -4.25 -13.76
N THR A 92 -0.86 -4.23 -15.05
CA THR A 92 0.09 -4.02 -16.14
C THR A 92 -0.46 -3.02 -17.15
N THR A 93 0.42 -2.43 -17.95
CA THR A 93 0.01 -1.55 -19.05
C THR A 93 0.18 -2.28 -20.38
N GLU A 94 -0.91 -2.38 -21.12
CA GLU A 94 -0.92 -2.92 -22.48
C GLU A 94 -1.61 -1.96 -23.43
N PHE A 95 -1.23 -1.97 -24.70
CA PHE A 95 -1.86 -1.17 -25.74
C PHE A 95 -2.55 -2.05 -26.75
N TYR A 96 -3.80 -1.72 -27.05
CA TYR A 96 -4.62 -2.42 -28.04
C TYR A 96 -5.09 -1.48 -29.13
N GLY A 97 -5.12 -1.96 -30.36
CA GLY A 97 -5.69 -1.24 -31.50
C GLY A 97 -7.18 -0.97 -31.30
N LEU A 98 -7.60 0.28 -31.47
CA LEU A 98 -9.01 0.68 -31.25
C LEU A 98 -9.97 -0.01 -32.23
N ASN A 99 -9.52 -0.36 -33.45
CA ASN A 99 -10.39 -0.91 -34.48
C ASN A 99 -10.49 -2.43 -34.46
N ASN A 100 -9.40 -3.12 -34.17
CA ASN A 100 -9.31 -4.57 -34.32
C ASN A 100 -8.92 -5.30 -33.04
N HIS A 101 -8.71 -4.56 -31.93
CA HIS A 101 -8.30 -5.06 -30.62
C HIS A 101 -7.00 -5.91 -30.66
N SER A 102 -6.19 -5.77 -31.70
CA SER A 102 -4.87 -6.40 -31.74
C SER A 102 -3.97 -5.78 -30.68
N ARG A 103 -3.18 -6.60 -30.01
CA ARG A 103 -2.17 -6.13 -29.05
C ARG A 103 -1.00 -5.51 -29.80
N LEU A 104 -0.49 -4.36 -29.29
CA LEU A 104 0.70 -3.73 -29.83
C LEU A 104 1.93 -4.56 -29.46
N GLU A 105 2.66 -5.02 -30.47
CA GLU A 105 3.93 -5.69 -30.33
C GLU A 105 5.03 -4.85 -30.96
N LEU A 106 6.13 -4.69 -30.23
CA LEU A 106 7.31 -3.96 -30.66
C LEU A 106 8.39 -4.96 -31.10
N LYS A 107 9.09 -4.64 -32.17
CA LYS A 107 10.28 -5.40 -32.59
C LYS A 107 11.49 -4.76 -31.94
N LYS A 108 12.21 -5.51 -31.11
CA LYS A 108 13.49 -5.11 -30.54
C LYS A 108 14.60 -5.91 -31.20
N HIS A 109 15.64 -5.24 -31.60
CA HIS A 109 16.82 -5.93 -32.12
C HIS A 109 17.55 -6.59 -30.93
N ASN A 110 17.73 -7.90 -31.02
CA ASN A 110 18.48 -8.69 -30.04
C ASN A 110 19.70 -9.33 -30.73
N GLU A 111 20.87 -8.78 -30.45
CA GLU A 111 22.14 -9.26 -31.05
C GLU A 111 22.47 -10.69 -30.61
N ALA A 112 21.98 -11.12 -29.46
CA ALA A 112 22.20 -12.49 -28.96
C ALA A 112 21.23 -13.52 -29.57
N ALA A 113 20.14 -13.08 -30.22
CA ALA A 113 19.20 -13.99 -30.86
C ALA A 113 19.68 -14.44 -32.26
N ILE A 114 19.41 -15.69 -32.61
CA ILE A 114 19.78 -16.27 -33.93
C ILE A 114 19.22 -15.42 -35.09
N LEU A 115 18.03 -14.83 -34.92
CA LEU A 115 17.39 -13.98 -35.93
C LEU A 115 17.59 -12.48 -35.66
N GLY A 116 18.27 -12.11 -34.56
CA GLY A 116 18.49 -10.72 -34.16
C GLY A 116 17.22 -9.94 -33.84
N LEU A 117 16.07 -10.61 -33.71
CA LEU A 117 14.77 -9.97 -33.43
C LEU A 117 14.07 -10.63 -32.25
N GLU A 118 13.54 -9.77 -31.36
CA GLU A 118 12.69 -10.14 -30.23
C GLU A 118 11.40 -9.32 -30.30
N PHE A 119 10.28 -9.95 -30.02
CA PHE A 119 9.00 -9.27 -29.89
C PHE A 119 8.74 -8.99 -28.42
N ILE A 120 8.53 -7.72 -28.09
CA ILE A 120 8.22 -7.25 -26.75
C ILE A 120 6.92 -6.46 -26.76
N THR A 121 6.27 -6.40 -25.64
CA THR A 121 5.04 -5.65 -25.45
C THR A 121 5.24 -4.54 -24.40
N ALA A 122 4.28 -3.65 -24.27
CA ALA A 122 4.38 -2.57 -23.30
C ALA A 122 4.59 -3.08 -21.86
N LYS A 123 3.97 -4.21 -21.48
CA LYS A 123 4.13 -4.81 -20.14
C LYS A 123 5.57 -5.25 -19.84
N ASP A 124 6.39 -5.49 -20.86
CA ASP A 124 7.78 -5.91 -20.68
C ASP A 124 8.70 -4.72 -20.37
N LEU A 125 8.21 -3.49 -20.62
CA LEU A 125 8.97 -2.24 -20.43
C LEU A 125 8.38 -1.37 -19.31
N LEU A 126 7.06 -1.25 -19.28
CA LEU A 126 6.37 -0.35 -18.36
C LEU A 126 6.25 -0.96 -16.95
N PRO A 127 6.01 -0.14 -15.93
CA PRO A 127 5.87 -0.61 -14.58
C PRO A 127 4.77 -1.67 -14.41
N GLU A 128 5.01 -2.58 -13.49
CA GLU A 128 4.10 -3.66 -13.11
C GLU A 128 3.79 -3.55 -11.62
N TYR A 129 2.55 -3.79 -11.24
CA TYR A 129 2.06 -3.56 -9.89
C TYR A 129 1.39 -4.79 -9.32
N TYR A 130 1.72 -5.13 -8.08
CA TYR A 130 1.04 -6.15 -7.29
C TYR A 130 0.52 -5.50 -6.01
N LEU A 131 -0.78 -5.62 -5.76
CA LEU A 131 -1.42 -5.20 -4.52
C LEU A 131 -1.89 -6.46 -3.80
N ILE A 132 -1.42 -6.66 -2.57
CA ILE A 132 -1.72 -7.84 -1.75
C ILE A 132 -2.45 -7.35 -0.49
N GLU A 133 -3.77 -7.55 -0.43
CA GLU A 133 -4.61 -7.20 0.72
C GLU A 133 -4.63 -8.36 1.72
N VAL A 134 -3.68 -8.35 2.66
CA VAL A 134 -3.43 -9.46 3.59
C VAL A 134 -4.67 -9.82 4.41
N GLU A 135 -5.45 -8.84 4.84
CA GLU A 135 -6.63 -9.06 5.67
C GLU A 135 -7.79 -9.77 4.92
N LYS A 136 -7.85 -9.65 3.59
CA LYS A 136 -8.85 -10.34 2.74
C LYS A 136 -8.56 -11.82 2.55
N PHE A 137 -7.33 -12.25 2.73
CA PHE A 137 -6.95 -13.65 2.55
C PHE A 137 -7.74 -14.55 3.50
N GLN A 138 -8.39 -15.57 2.98
CA GLN A 138 -9.30 -16.47 3.73
C GLN A 138 -8.61 -17.73 4.25
N ASP A 139 -7.27 -17.75 4.29
CA ASP A 139 -6.45 -18.87 4.79
C ASP A 139 -6.58 -20.16 3.97
N ILE A 140 -7.03 -20.05 2.72
CA ILE A 140 -7.12 -21.15 1.77
C ILE A 140 -5.85 -21.19 0.94
N ILE A 141 -4.98 -22.16 1.18
CA ILE A 141 -3.69 -22.30 0.52
C ILE A 141 -3.87 -23.04 -0.81
N GLN A 142 -3.61 -22.37 -1.93
CA GLN A 142 -3.67 -22.93 -3.28
C GLN A 142 -2.35 -22.76 -4.06
N SER A 143 -1.47 -21.89 -3.57
CA SER A 143 -0.22 -21.55 -4.24
C SER A 143 0.89 -21.23 -3.22
N ASP A 144 2.14 -21.20 -3.70
CA ASP A 144 3.30 -20.74 -2.92
C ASP A 144 3.10 -19.32 -2.37
N LEU A 145 2.43 -18.44 -3.14
CA LEU A 145 2.13 -17.08 -2.70
C LEU A 145 1.20 -17.06 -1.50
N ASP A 146 0.22 -17.95 -1.45
CA ASP A 146 -0.73 -18.04 -0.33
C ASP A 146 -0.03 -18.44 0.97
N GLU A 147 0.99 -19.29 0.90
CA GLU A 147 1.80 -19.63 2.07
C GLU A 147 2.54 -18.41 2.63
N TRP A 148 3.06 -17.55 1.74
CA TRP A 148 3.69 -16.30 2.13
C TRP A 148 2.68 -15.30 2.70
N ILE A 149 1.49 -15.18 2.09
CA ILE A 149 0.42 -14.30 2.60
C ILE A 149 -0.08 -14.79 3.97
N TYR A 150 -0.21 -16.12 4.15
CA TYR A 150 -0.53 -16.71 5.45
C TYR A 150 0.51 -16.33 6.51
N LEU A 151 1.79 -16.44 6.18
CA LEU A 151 2.87 -16.00 7.07
C LEU A 151 2.76 -14.52 7.42
N LEU A 152 2.48 -13.65 6.44
CA LEU A 152 2.33 -12.21 6.65
C LEU A 152 1.14 -11.89 7.55
N LYS A 153 0.03 -12.62 7.40
CA LYS A 153 -1.20 -12.44 8.18
C LYS A 153 -1.08 -12.93 9.62
N HIS A 154 -0.54 -14.15 9.80
CA HIS A 154 -0.55 -14.84 11.09
C HIS A 154 0.81 -14.86 11.81
N SER A 155 1.90 -14.46 11.15
CA SER A 155 3.27 -14.59 11.65
C SER A 155 3.63 -16.04 11.99
N GLU A 156 3.02 -17.01 11.31
CA GLU A 156 3.16 -18.45 11.52
C GLU A 156 3.47 -19.16 10.21
N ILE A 157 4.28 -20.20 10.26
CA ILE A 157 4.57 -21.10 9.14
C ILE A 157 4.18 -22.51 9.53
N LYS A 158 3.18 -23.04 8.80
CA LYS A 158 2.72 -24.42 9.01
C LYS A 158 3.77 -25.43 8.55
N PRO A 159 3.81 -26.63 9.16
CA PRO A 159 4.79 -27.66 8.79
C PRO A 159 4.69 -28.13 7.33
N GLU A 160 3.49 -28.12 6.76
CA GLU A 160 3.19 -28.53 5.40
C GLU A 160 3.60 -27.53 4.32
N PHE A 161 3.96 -26.29 4.67
CA PHE A 161 4.31 -25.24 3.72
C PHE A 161 5.60 -25.57 2.97
N GLN A 162 5.56 -25.44 1.63
CA GLN A 162 6.62 -25.82 0.70
C GLN A 162 7.12 -24.68 -0.18
N ALA A 163 6.55 -23.49 -0.09
CA ALA A 163 6.99 -22.34 -0.85
C ALA A 163 8.50 -22.13 -0.74
N LYS A 164 9.14 -21.82 -1.87
CA LYS A 164 10.58 -21.62 -1.93
C LYS A 164 11.05 -20.64 -0.86
N HIS A 165 12.03 -21.03 -0.07
CA HIS A 165 12.63 -20.26 1.03
C HIS A 165 11.73 -20.01 2.26
N ILE A 166 10.49 -20.49 2.33
CA ILE A 166 9.60 -20.24 3.46
C ILE A 166 10.14 -20.83 4.77
N GLN A 167 10.80 -21.98 4.72
CA GLN A 167 11.44 -22.58 5.88
C GLN A 167 12.67 -21.80 6.37
N GLN A 168 13.34 -21.08 5.47
CA GLN A 168 14.43 -20.17 5.85
C GLN A 168 13.87 -18.92 6.56
N ALA A 169 12.72 -18.42 6.13
CA ALA A 169 11.99 -17.35 6.82
C ALA A 169 11.63 -17.77 8.25
N LYS A 170 11.14 -19.01 8.45
CA LYS A 170 10.87 -19.59 9.77
C LYS A 170 12.09 -19.56 10.69
N ALA A 171 13.26 -19.92 10.16
CA ALA A 171 14.50 -19.90 10.92
C ALA A 171 14.92 -18.47 11.35
N LYS A 172 14.63 -17.46 10.54
CA LYS A 172 14.88 -16.04 10.86
C LYS A 172 13.85 -15.48 11.84
N LEU A 173 12.59 -15.90 11.73
CA LEU A 173 11.52 -15.50 12.65
C LEU A 173 11.66 -16.07 14.05
N ALA A 174 12.45 -17.16 14.22
CA ALA A 174 12.72 -17.69 15.54
C ALA A 174 13.54 -16.67 16.35
N VAL A 175 12.85 -15.90 17.18
CA VAL A 175 13.38 -14.81 18.03
C VAL A 175 14.62 -15.26 18.83
N MET A 176 14.73 -16.56 19.14
CA MET A 176 15.86 -17.15 19.86
C MET A 176 17.17 -17.21 19.04
N LYS A 177 17.10 -17.06 17.70
CA LYS A 177 18.26 -17.08 16.81
C LYS A 177 18.68 -15.68 16.34
N MET A 178 17.93 -14.64 16.69
CA MET A 178 18.31 -13.27 16.40
C MET A 178 19.54 -12.84 17.19
N SER A 179 20.46 -12.15 16.53
CA SER A 179 21.53 -11.46 17.24
C SER A 179 20.94 -10.41 18.19
N PRO A 180 21.62 -10.01 19.27
CA PRO A 180 21.12 -8.97 20.18
C PRO A 180 20.78 -7.65 19.49
N GLN A 181 21.48 -7.33 18.41
CA GLN A 181 21.25 -6.11 17.62
C GLN A 181 19.98 -6.23 16.76
N GLU A 182 19.81 -7.35 16.06
CA GLU A 182 18.59 -7.63 15.25
C GLU A 182 17.35 -7.69 16.14
N ARG A 183 17.44 -8.35 17.30
CA ARG A 183 16.37 -8.42 18.28
C ARG A 183 15.95 -7.04 18.78
N LYS A 184 16.93 -6.19 19.13
CA LYS A 184 16.68 -4.81 19.61
C LYS A 184 16.04 -3.94 18.51
N ALA A 185 16.46 -4.10 17.25
CA ALA A 185 15.87 -3.43 16.12
C ALA A 185 14.41 -3.88 15.88
N TYR A 186 14.15 -5.19 15.95
CA TYR A 186 12.83 -5.78 15.81
C TYR A 186 11.87 -5.36 16.94
N GLU A 187 12.34 -5.39 18.21
CA GLU A 187 11.55 -4.91 19.36
C GLU A 187 11.19 -3.44 19.23
N ARG A 188 12.13 -2.59 18.78
CA ARG A 188 11.86 -1.17 18.52
C ARG A 188 10.84 -0.96 17.39
N PHE A 189 10.93 -1.73 16.32
CA PHE A 189 9.96 -1.71 15.22
C PHE A 189 8.55 -2.07 15.71
N LEU A 190 8.43 -3.12 16.54
CA LEU A 190 7.14 -3.52 17.11
C LEU A 190 6.53 -2.43 18.02
N LEU A 191 7.35 -1.81 18.87
CA LEU A 191 6.91 -0.71 19.73
C LEU A 191 6.42 0.48 18.91
N ASN A 192 7.18 0.92 17.93
CA ASN A 192 6.77 2.03 17.06
C ASN A 192 5.44 1.73 16.34
N ARG A 193 5.21 0.48 15.90
CA ARG A 193 3.93 0.08 15.28
C ARG A 193 2.76 0.10 16.27
N MET A 194 2.99 -0.26 17.52
CA MET A 194 1.95 -0.19 18.56
C MET A 194 1.56 1.27 18.83
N ASP A 195 2.54 2.14 19.06
CA ASP A 195 2.32 3.57 19.29
C ASP A 195 1.57 4.23 18.13
N GLU A 196 1.92 3.89 16.89
CA GLU A 196 1.26 4.40 15.68
C GLU A 196 -0.20 3.93 15.60
N ARG A 197 -0.46 2.64 15.87
CA ARG A 197 -1.83 2.09 15.90
C ARG A 197 -2.71 2.75 16.98
N GLU A 198 -2.16 2.95 18.18
CA GLU A 198 -2.86 3.61 19.27
C GLU A 198 -3.17 5.07 18.93
N SER A 199 -2.21 5.80 18.34
CA SER A 199 -2.40 7.17 17.89
C SER A 199 -3.52 7.30 16.87
N ILE A 200 -3.55 6.39 15.87
CA ILE A 200 -4.60 6.38 14.84
C ILE A 200 -5.95 6.01 15.42
N ALA A 201 -6.00 5.03 16.34
CA ALA A 201 -7.24 4.64 17.00
C ALA A 201 -7.83 5.81 17.81
N SER A 202 -6.99 6.55 18.56
CA SER A 202 -7.39 7.73 19.31
C SER A 202 -7.90 8.84 18.39
N ALA A 203 -7.16 9.18 17.33
CA ALA A 203 -7.57 10.21 16.37
C ALA A 203 -8.89 9.86 15.65
N LYS A 204 -9.11 8.56 15.36
CA LYS A 204 -10.36 8.07 14.76
C LYS A 204 -11.53 8.21 15.71
N GLU A 205 -11.33 7.90 16.99
CA GLU A 205 -12.39 8.02 17.99
C GLU A 205 -12.74 9.50 18.26
N GLU A 206 -11.71 10.36 18.39
CA GLU A 206 -11.91 11.81 18.50
C GLU A 206 -12.69 12.36 17.29
N GLY A 207 -12.28 12.03 16.07
CA GLY A 207 -12.99 12.45 14.86
C GLY A 207 -14.42 11.92 14.76
N ARG A 208 -14.69 10.72 15.31
CA ARG A 208 -16.04 10.17 15.39
C ARG A 208 -16.91 10.95 16.38
N GLU A 209 -16.36 11.28 17.55
CA GLU A 209 -17.06 12.08 18.57
C GLU A 209 -17.36 13.49 18.07
N GLU A 210 -16.37 14.14 17.43
CA GLU A 210 -16.56 15.45 16.79
C GLU A 210 -17.63 15.39 15.71
N GLY A 211 -17.58 14.42 14.79
CA GLY A 211 -18.58 14.25 13.74
C GLY A 211 -19.99 14.00 14.29
N HIS A 212 -20.14 13.20 15.34
CA HIS A 212 -21.42 13.02 16.02
C HIS A 212 -21.93 14.30 16.69
N HIS A 213 -21.02 15.09 17.26
CA HIS A 213 -21.39 16.36 17.86
C HIS A 213 -21.84 17.38 16.81
N GLU A 214 -21.12 17.50 15.70
CA GLU A 214 -21.48 18.35 14.56
C GLU A 214 -22.83 17.96 13.94
N GLU A 215 -23.09 16.66 13.80
CA GLU A 215 -24.37 16.15 13.32
C GLU A 215 -25.53 16.58 14.24
N LYS A 216 -25.37 16.42 15.56
CA LYS A 216 -26.35 16.87 16.57
C LYS A 216 -26.61 18.37 16.48
N LEU A 217 -25.56 19.18 16.31
CA LEU A 217 -25.68 20.62 16.13
C LEU A 217 -26.43 20.96 14.83
N SER A 218 -26.15 20.27 13.74
CA SER A 218 -26.85 20.43 12.47
C SER A 218 -28.34 20.11 12.57
N ILE A 219 -28.67 18.97 13.21
CA ILE A 219 -30.06 18.58 13.46
C ILE A 219 -30.76 19.62 14.35
N ALA A 220 -30.11 20.08 15.42
CA ALA A 220 -30.68 21.11 16.31
C ALA A 220 -30.96 22.41 15.58
N LYS A 221 -30.07 22.88 14.68
CA LYS A 221 -30.30 24.05 13.84
C LYS A 221 -31.52 23.89 12.93
N ALA A 222 -31.66 22.73 12.28
CA ALA A 222 -32.80 22.44 11.44
C ALA A 222 -34.11 22.46 12.23
N MET A 223 -34.11 21.89 13.45
CA MET A 223 -35.28 21.86 14.32
C MET A 223 -35.66 23.26 14.87
N LEU A 224 -34.66 24.11 15.15
CA LEU A 224 -34.89 25.52 15.51
C LEU A 224 -35.54 26.31 14.36
N ALA A 225 -35.10 26.08 13.13
CA ALA A 225 -35.68 26.71 11.92
C ALA A 225 -37.17 26.36 11.73
N GLU A 226 -37.58 25.18 12.20
CA GLU A 226 -38.98 24.73 12.20
C GLU A 226 -39.76 25.20 13.44
N ASN A 227 -39.18 26.07 14.30
CA ASN A 227 -39.75 26.61 15.53
C ASN A 227 -40.14 25.56 16.59
N LEU A 228 -39.39 24.47 16.67
CA LEU A 228 -39.64 23.46 17.73
C LEU A 228 -39.15 23.94 19.09
N PRO A 229 -39.82 23.53 20.18
CA PRO A 229 -39.43 23.93 21.56
C PRO A 229 -38.04 23.45 21.91
N ILE A 230 -37.20 24.31 22.46
CA ILE A 230 -35.80 24.04 22.87
C ILE A 230 -35.70 22.77 23.75
N THR A 231 -36.64 22.58 24.66
CA THR A 231 -36.70 21.39 25.55
C THR A 231 -36.90 20.08 24.77
N LEU A 232 -37.63 20.12 23.66
CA LEU A 232 -37.85 18.97 22.79
C LEU A 232 -36.57 18.69 21.96
N ILE A 233 -35.93 19.76 21.46
CA ILE A 233 -34.66 19.66 20.71
C ILE A 233 -33.59 19.04 21.62
N ALA A 234 -33.44 19.50 22.85
CA ALA A 234 -32.48 18.94 23.80
C ALA A 234 -32.74 17.44 24.08
N LYS A 235 -34.01 17.04 24.18
CA LYS A 235 -34.39 15.63 24.40
C LYS A 235 -34.05 14.73 23.21
N ILE A 236 -34.18 15.24 21.99
CA ILE A 236 -33.93 14.45 20.74
C ILE A 236 -32.44 14.38 20.43
N THR A 237 -31.73 15.51 20.50
CA THR A 237 -30.32 15.60 20.11
C THR A 237 -29.34 15.20 21.23
N GLY A 238 -29.81 15.28 22.51
CA GLY A 238 -28.95 15.09 23.69
C GLY A 238 -27.99 16.26 23.92
N LEU A 239 -28.16 17.40 23.23
CA LEU A 239 -27.44 18.65 23.49
C LEU A 239 -27.96 19.33 24.74
N SER A 240 -27.12 20.08 25.44
CA SER A 240 -27.52 20.91 26.56
C SER A 240 -28.35 22.10 26.07
N LEU A 241 -29.18 22.62 26.97
CA LEU A 241 -29.98 23.84 26.68
C LEU A 241 -29.09 25.02 26.32
N ALA A 242 -27.91 25.14 26.92
CA ALA A 242 -26.96 26.21 26.67
C ALA A 242 -26.39 26.14 25.24
N GLU A 243 -26.03 24.94 24.76
CA GLU A 243 -25.56 24.72 23.39
C GLU A 243 -26.63 25.09 22.36
N ILE A 244 -27.90 24.69 22.61
CA ILE A 244 -29.00 25.01 21.69
C ILE A 244 -29.31 26.52 21.70
N GLN A 245 -29.22 27.21 22.82
CA GLN A 245 -29.40 28.66 22.90
C GLN A 245 -28.30 29.44 22.15
N GLN A 246 -27.08 28.91 22.10
CA GLN A 246 -26.01 29.51 21.28
C GLN A 246 -26.24 29.39 19.79
N LEU A 247 -27.07 28.46 19.33
CA LEU A 247 -27.40 28.27 17.92
C LEU A 247 -28.52 29.25 17.45
N GLU A 248 -29.22 29.92 18.39
CA GLU A 248 -30.24 30.93 18.08
C GLU A 248 -29.68 32.34 17.80
N GLN A 249 -28.37 32.55 18.05
CA GLN A 249 -27.66 33.80 17.82
C GLN A 249 -27.01 33.82 16.44
#